data_78ad6aa652037e58a456b044eb43b97a
#
_entry.id   78ad6aa652037e58a456b044eb43b97a
#
_cell.length_a   1.000
_cell.length_b   1.000
_cell.length_c   1.000
_cell.angle_alpha   90.00
_cell.angle_beta   90.00
_cell.angle_gamma   90.00
#
_symmetry.space_group_name_H-M   'P 1'
#
loop_
_entity.id
_entity.type
_entity.pdbx_description
1 polymer ?
#
loop_
_entity_poly.entity_id
_entity_poly.type
_entity_poly.pdbx_seq_one_letter_code
_entity_poly.pdbx_strand_id
1 'polypeptide(L)'
;MSPSTSQGTAWRRQLPLALLAWWAVCAEGSLLLPLAAASRSLLLAPLLEEAVFRLGVQDTLVARLRPGRHAWAPWLTAALFAIAHVALAPDSEDVLRAAATFVPALLIGVLYRRTGTLAPCIALHAAFNLVWLTGVGPLLVRAIR
;
A
#
# COMPACT_ATOMS: atom_id res chain seq x y z
N MET A 1 -28.13 26.21 6.04
CA MET A 1 -26.83 26.35 5.34
C MET A 1 -26.32 24.97 5.02
N SER A 2 -26.43 24.55 3.76
CA SER A 2 -25.95 23.23 3.32
C SER A 2 -24.45 23.28 3.11
N PRO A 3 -23.66 22.31 3.57
CA PRO A 3 -22.23 22.26 3.30
C PRO A 3 -22.01 22.02 1.81
N SER A 4 -21.14 22.79 1.21
CA SER A 4 -20.83 22.78 -0.22
C SER A 4 -20.25 21.43 -0.66
N THR A 5 -20.88 20.83 -1.67
CA THR A 5 -20.53 19.56 -2.31
C THR A 5 -19.25 19.60 -3.18
N SER A 6 -18.44 20.66 -3.07
CA SER A 6 -17.28 20.86 -3.95
C SER A 6 -16.01 20.06 -3.60
N GLN A 7 -15.90 19.56 -2.37
CA GLN A 7 -14.73 18.76 -1.97
C GLN A 7 -14.76 17.30 -2.44
N GLY A 8 -15.93 16.78 -2.83
CA GLY A 8 -16.10 15.36 -3.18
C GLY A 8 -15.58 14.94 -4.55
N THR A 9 -15.14 15.86 -5.39
CA THR A 9 -14.73 15.54 -6.78
C THR A 9 -13.25 15.69 -7.08
N ALA A 10 -12.51 16.43 -6.26
CA ALA A 10 -11.09 16.70 -6.51
C ALA A 10 -10.22 15.43 -6.39
N TRP A 11 -10.49 14.56 -5.42
CA TRP A 11 -9.75 13.31 -5.19
C TRP A 11 -9.99 12.26 -6.29
N ARG A 12 -11.15 12.26 -6.96
CA ARG A 12 -11.46 11.33 -8.05
C ARG A 12 -10.53 11.51 -9.26
N ARG A 13 -10.04 12.72 -9.48
CA ARG A 13 -9.09 13.03 -10.58
C ARG A 13 -7.64 12.73 -10.21
N GLN A 14 -7.31 12.66 -8.92
CA GLN A 14 -5.94 12.43 -8.46
C GLN A 14 -5.59 10.95 -8.29
N LEU A 15 -6.59 10.05 -8.12
CA LEU A 15 -6.38 8.61 -8.00
C LEU A 15 -5.59 8.00 -9.19
N PRO A 16 -5.91 8.32 -10.46
CA PRO A 16 -5.14 7.77 -11.59
C PRO A 16 -3.69 8.24 -11.60
N LEU A 17 -3.43 9.50 -11.24
CA LEU A 17 -2.08 10.05 -11.18
C LEU A 17 -1.26 9.45 -10.04
N ALA A 18 -1.88 9.23 -8.88
CA ALA A 18 -1.23 8.57 -7.76
C ALA A 18 -0.90 7.10 -8.06
N LEU A 19 -1.79 6.38 -8.76
CA LEU A 19 -1.56 5.01 -9.21
C LEU A 19 -0.45 4.95 -10.27
N LEU A 20 -0.40 5.90 -11.20
CA LEU A 20 0.66 6.00 -12.19
C LEU A 20 2.01 6.35 -11.55
N ALA A 21 2.03 7.26 -10.58
CA ALA A 21 3.23 7.60 -9.82
C ALA A 21 3.72 6.39 -9.00
N TRP A 22 2.80 5.67 -8.37
CA TRP A 22 3.12 4.43 -7.66
C TRP A 22 3.69 3.36 -8.60
N TRP A 23 3.07 3.16 -9.77
CA TRP A 23 3.56 2.23 -10.78
C TRP A 23 4.96 2.61 -11.28
N ALA A 24 5.21 3.90 -11.57
CA ALA A 24 6.52 4.38 -11.98
C ALA A 24 7.61 4.12 -10.92
N VAL A 25 7.29 4.36 -9.63
CA VAL A 25 8.20 4.05 -8.50
C VAL A 25 8.50 2.54 -8.39
N CYS A 26 7.51 1.69 -8.65
CA CYS A 26 7.68 0.23 -8.62
C CYS A 26 8.42 -0.30 -9.85
N ALA A 27 8.21 0.29 -11.05
CA ALA A 27 8.77 -0.19 -12.31
C ALA A 27 10.27 0.13 -12.50
N GLU A 28 10.78 1.22 -11.92
CA GLU A 28 12.20 1.66 -12.09
C GLU A 28 13.20 0.91 -11.21
N GLY A 29 12.86 -0.31 -10.77
CA GLY A 29 13.54 -1.09 -9.70
C GLY A 29 15.02 -1.39 -9.84
N SER A 30 15.70 -1.21 -10.97
CA SER A 30 16.95 -1.94 -11.21
C SER A 30 18.25 -1.13 -11.36
N LEU A 31 18.23 0.19 -11.42
CA LEU A 31 19.42 0.95 -11.86
C LEU A 31 19.94 2.07 -10.93
N LEU A 32 19.37 2.25 -9.73
CA LEU A 32 19.83 3.30 -8.83
C LEU A 32 20.68 2.77 -7.68
N LEU A 33 21.66 3.58 -7.25
CA LEU A 33 22.58 3.33 -6.14
C LEU A 33 21.85 2.76 -4.90
N PRO A 34 22.47 1.87 -4.12
CA PRO A 34 21.86 1.22 -2.96
C PRO A 34 21.12 2.18 -2.00
N LEU A 35 21.66 3.40 -1.82
CA LEU A 35 21.04 4.42 -0.99
C LEU A 35 19.73 4.96 -1.58
N ALA A 36 19.70 5.19 -2.89
CA ALA A 36 18.51 5.66 -3.58
C ALA A 36 17.41 4.58 -3.60
N ALA A 37 17.80 3.31 -3.79
CA ALA A 37 16.87 2.18 -3.71
C ALA A 37 16.29 2.04 -2.29
N ALA A 38 17.12 2.14 -1.26
CA ALA A 38 16.68 2.11 0.13
C ALA A 38 15.74 3.28 0.46
N SER A 39 16.08 4.50 0.05
CA SER A 39 15.23 5.68 0.27
C SER A 39 13.88 5.53 -0.42
N ARG A 40 13.85 4.97 -1.62
CA ARG A 40 12.61 4.70 -2.32
C ARG A 40 11.75 3.68 -1.58
N SER A 41 12.31 2.54 -1.20
CA SER A 41 11.56 1.45 -0.56
C SER A 41 11.15 1.77 0.87
N LEU A 42 11.90 2.59 1.59
CA LEU A 42 11.64 2.87 3.00
C LEU A 42 10.91 4.19 3.25
N LEU A 43 10.89 5.11 2.28
CA LEU A 43 10.26 6.42 2.45
C LEU A 43 9.22 6.69 1.37
N LEU A 44 9.63 6.72 0.10
CA LEU A 44 8.78 7.20 -0.98
C LEU A 44 7.63 6.23 -1.29
N ALA A 45 7.92 4.93 -1.44
CA ALA A 45 6.91 3.93 -1.71
C ALA A 45 5.89 3.82 -0.56
N PRO A 46 6.30 3.66 0.73
CA PRO A 46 5.36 3.68 1.83
C PRO A 46 4.49 4.94 1.90
N LEU A 47 5.07 6.12 1.64
CA LEU A 47 4.31 7.37 1.63
C LEU A 47 3.22 7.37 0.57
N LEU A 48 3.57 7.04 -0.67
CA LEU A 48 2.64 7.05 -1.80
C LEU A 48 1.59 5.94 -1.69
N GLU A 49 2.00 4.74 -1.33
CA GLU A 49 1.12 3.59 -1.19
C GLU A 49 0.11 3.80 -0.06
N GLU A 50 0.55 4.26 1.12
CA GLU A 50 -0.38 4.53 2.21
C GLU A 50 -1.34 5.70 1.88
N ALA A 51 -0.88 6.74 1.18
CA ALA A 51 -1.77 7.79 0.71
C ALA A 51 -2.85 7.24 -0.24
N VAL A 52 -2.47 6.42 -1.21
CA VAL A 52 -3.43 5.82 -2.15
C VAL A 52 -4.37 4.85 -1.46
N PHE A 53 -3.83 3.92 -0.68
CA PHE A 53 -4.65 2.83 -0.13
C PHE A 53 -5.42 3.23 1.12
N ARG A 54 -4.96 4.17 1.94
CA ARG A 54 -5.71 4.62 3.13
C ARG A 54 -6.67 5.74 2.77
N LEU A 55 -6.17 6.89 2.28
CA LEU A 55 -7.04 8.03 1.95
C LEU A 55 -7.88 7.77 0.69
N GLY A 56 -7.35 7.06 -0.29
CA GLY A 56 -8.07 6.76 -1.52
C GLY A 56 -9.03 5.58 -1.37
N VAL A 57 -8.50 4.38 -1.18
CA VAL A 57 -9.28 3.13 -1.24
C VAL A 57 -10.05 2.89 0.06
N GLN A 58 -9.37 2.87 1.22
CA GLN A 58 -10.00 2.51 2.50
C GLN A 58 -11.07 3.49 2.92
N ASP A 59 -10.82 4.80 2.83
CA ASP A 59 -11.82 5.82 3.15
C ASP A 59 -13.01 5.78 2.19
N THR A 60 -12.77 5.52 0.89
CA THR A 60 -13.85 5.32 -0.08
C THR A 60 -14.70 4.09 0.27
N LEU A 61 -14.08 2.98 0.70
CA LEU A 61 -14.81 1.79 1.13
C LEU A 61 -15.64 2.08 2.39
N VAL A 62 -15.07 2.77 3.37
CA VAL A 62 -15.82 3.18 4.58
C VAL A 62 -17.01 4.06 4.19
N ALA A 63 -16.84 5.02 3.28
CA ALA A 63 -17.91 5.91 2.84
C ALA A 63 -19.03 5.18 2.05
N ARG A 64 -18.74 4.05 1.43
CA ARG A 64 -19.70 3.28 0.60
C ARG A 64 -20.30 2.06 1.29
N LEU A 65 -19.62 1.51 2.28
CA LEU A 65 -20.13 0.38 3.04
C LEU A 65 -21.21 0.85 4.02
N ARG A 66 -22.19 -0.01 4.28
CA ARG A 66 -23.18 0.23 5.33
C ARG A 66 -22.49 0.33 6.71
N PRO A 67 -22.96 1.13 7.65
CA PRO A 67 -22.30 1.35 8.95
C PRO A 67 -21.87 0.08 9.67
N GLY A 68 -22.69 -0.96 9.69
CA GLY A 68 -22.32 -2.26 10.29
C GLY A 68 -21.24 -3.06 9.55
N ARG A 69 -20.83 -2.64 8.35
CA ARG A 69 -19.82 -3.32 7.52
C ARG A 69 -18.49 -2.58 7.39
N HIS A 70 -18.32 -1.44 8.05
CA HIS A 70 -17.06 -0.68 8.00
C HIS A 70 -15.84 -1.50 8.49
N ALA A 71 -16.06 -2.54 9.30
CA ALA A 71 -15.01 -3.45 9.74
C ALA A 71 -14.34 -4.21 8.57
N TRP A 72 -15.03 -4.36 7.44
CA TRP A 72 -14.50 -5.01 6.25
C TRP A 72 -13.58 -4.14 5.40
N ALA A 73 -13.60 -2.81 5.59
CA ALA A 73 -12.79 -1.91 4.77
C ALA A 73 -11.28 -2.24 4.81
N PRO A 74 -10.63 -2.48 5.98
CA PRO A 74 -9.23 -2.89 6.00
C PRO A 74 -8.95 -4.20 5.24
N TRP A 75 -9.85 -5.19 5.33
CA TRP A 75 -9.72 -6.48 4.66
C TRP A 75 -9.78 -6.33 3.14
N LEU A 76 -10.78 -5.60 2.65
CA LEU A 76 -10.95 -5.34 1.22
C LEU A 76 -9.78 -4.51 0.67
N THR A 77 -9.33 -3.51 1.44
CA THR A 77 -8.16 -2.71 1.04
C THR A 77 -6.89 -3.56 0.98
N ALA A 78 -6.66 -4.45 1.96
CA ALA A 78 -5.51 -5.34 1.96
C ALA A 78 -5.56 -6.33 0.78
N ALA A 79 -6.74 -6.85 0.45
CA ALA A 79 -6.91 -7.71 -0.73
C ALA A 79 -6.60 -6.96 -2.02
N LEU A 80 -7.09 -5.73 -2.19
CA LEU A 80 -6.79 -4.90 -3.36
C LEU A 80 -5.30 -4.54 -3.43
N PHE A 81 -4.66 -4.29 -2.29
CA PHE A 81 -3.22 -4.05 -2.21
C PHE A 81 -2.42 -5.26 -2.70
N ALA A 82 -2.73 -6.46 -2.20
CA ALA A 82 -2.07 -7.69 -2.61
C ALA A 82 -2.32 -8.01 -4.09
N ILE A 83 -3.55 -7.84 -4.59
CA ILE A 83 -3.90 -8.03 -6.00
C ILE A 83 -3.08 -7.07 -6.89
N ALA A 84 -2.95 -5.80 -6.50
CA ALA A 84 -2.14 -4.84 -7.24
C ALA A 84 -0.67 -5.26 -7.31
N HIS A 85 -0.11 -5.79 -6.23
CA HIS A 85 1.26 -6.32 -6.21
C HIS A 85 1.40 -7.57 -7.08
N VAL A 86 0.45 -8.51 -7.01
CA VAL A 86 0.44 -9.71 -7.87
C VAL A 86 0.34 -9.33 -9.35
N ALA A 87 -0.49 -8.34 -9.70
CA ALA A 87 -0.64 -7.89 -11.09
C ALA A 87 0.65 -7.27 -11.66
N LEU A 88 1.56 -6.81 -10.80
CA LEU A 88 2.85 -6.24 -11.19
C LEU A 88 4.01 -7.24 -11.06
N ALA A 89 3.77 -8.43 -10.54
CA ALA A 89 4.80 -9.45 -10.35
C ALA A 89 5.20 -10.07 -11.70
N PRO A 90 6.51 -10.07 -12.05
CA PRO A 90 6.98 -10.56 -13.33
C PRO A 90 6.99 -12.10 -13.43
N ASP A 91 7.06 -12.81 -12.32
CA ASP A 91 7.15 -14.28 -12.30
C ASP A 91 6.40 -14.89 -11.09
N SER A 92 6.39 -16.24 -11.03
CA SER A 92 5.66 -16.99 -10.00
C SER A 92 6.22 -16.83 -8.58
N GLU A 93 7.53 -16.64 -8.42
CA GLU A 93 8.14 -16.40 -7.10
C GLU A 93 7.74 -15.02 -6.59
N ASP A 94 7.69 -14.03 -7.48
CA ASP A 94 7.22 -12.70 -7.16
C ASP A 94 5.72 -12.64 -6.86
N VAL A 95 4.91 -13.51 -7.49
CA VAL A 95 3.48 -13.67 -7.17
C VAL A 95 3.28 -14.10 -5.72
N LEU A 96 4.06 -15.06 -5.22
CA LEU A 96 3.95 -15.50 -3.82
C LEU A 96 4.35 -14.37 -2.86
N ARG A 97 5.43 -13.67 -3.16
CA ARG A 97 5.86 -12.48 -2.38
C ARG A 97 4.80 -11.39 -2.39
N ALA A 98 4.26 -11.10 -3.56
CA ALA A 98 3.21 -10.11 -3.74
C ALA A 98 1.95 -10.49 -2.94
N ALA A 99 1.53 -11.75 -2.96
CA ALA A 99 0.42 -12.24 -2.16
C ALA A 99 0.67 -12.11 -0.64
N ALA A 100 1.92 -12.31 -0.20
CA ALA A 100 2.30 -12.17 1.20
C ALA A 100 2.16 -10.74 1.74
N THR A 101 2.09 -9.72 0.85
CA THR A 101 1.83 -8.33 1.25
C THR A 101 0.45 -8.11 1.87
N PHE A 102 -0.48 -9.05 1.69
CA PHE A 102 -1.82 -8.99 2.27
C PHE A 102 -1.79 -8.80 3.79
N VAL A 103 -0.96 -9.57 4.50
CA VAL A 103 -0.93 -9.54 5.98
C VAL A 103 -0.41 -8.19 6.51
N PRO A 104 0.75 -7.68 6.06
CA PRO A 104 1.18 -6.33 6.41
C PRO A 104 0.14 -5.26 6.08
N ALA A 105 -0.42 -5.30 4.87
CA ALA A 105 -1.43 -4.33 4.45
C ALA A 105 -2.68 -4.34 5.33
N LEU A 106 -3.12 -5.53 5.79
CA LEU A 106 -4.24 -5.66 6.71
C LEU A 106 -3.92 -5.03 8.07
N LEU A 107 -2.75 -5.32 8.64
CA LEU A 107 -2.32 -4.75 9.92
C LEU A 107 -2.25 -3.23 9.86
N ILE A 108 -1.69 -2.67 8.79
CA ILE A 108 -1.64 -1.23 8.56
C ILE A 108 -3.05 -0.66 8.38
N GLY A 109 -3.93 -1.34 7.66
CA GLY A 109 -5.33 -0.93 7.47
C GLY A 109 -6.12 -0.88 8.78
N VAL A 110 -5.88 -1.85 9.69
CA VAL A 110 -6.46 -1.83 11.04
C VAL A 110 -5.86 -0.70 11.88
N LEU A 111 -4.55 -0.46 11.77
CA LEU A 111 -3.89 0.65 12.46
C LEU A 111 -4.48 2.00 11.99
N TYR A 112 -4.60 2.21 10.68
CA TYR A 112 -5.23 3.41 10.12
C TYR A 112 -6.65 3.61 10.64
N ARG A 113 -7.45 2.56 10.66
CA ARG A 113 -8.83 2.63 11.21
C ARG A 113 -8.87 3.05 12.67
N ARG A 114 -7.85 2.70 13.46
CA ARG A 114 -7.77 3.04 14.90
C ARG A 114 -7.25 4.46 15.14
N THR A 115 -6.31 4.91 14.32
CA THR A 115 -5.58 6.17 14.54
C THR A 115 -6.12 7.33 13.70
N GLY A 116 -6.70 7.04 12.54
CA GLY A 116 -7.14 8.05 11.56
C GLY A 116 -6.00 8.85 10.94
N THR A 117 -4.73 8.42 11.11
CA THR A 117 -3.55 9.17 10.66
C THR A 117 -2.60 8.32 9.84
N LEU A 118 -1.93 8.92 8.84
CA LEU A 118 -0.99 8.21 7.95
C LEU A 118 0.37 7.97 8.59
N ALA A 119 0.85 8.84 9.46
CA ALA A 119 2.21 8.78 9.96
C ALA A 119 2.58 7.42 10.59
N PRO A 120 1.79 6.82 11.51
CA PRO A 120 2.10 5.50 12.04
C PRO A 120 1.96 4.39 10.97
N CYS A 121 1.09 4.56 9.97
CA CYS A 121 0.93 3.62 8.88
C CYS A 121 2.17 3.58 7.99
N ILE A 122 2.69 4.74 7.60
CA ILE A 122 3.92 4.89 6.83
C ILE A 122 5.12 4.31 7.60
N ALA A 123 5.23 4.61 8.89
CA ALA A 123 6.31 4.08 9.73
C ALA A 123 6.27 2.55 9.83
N LEU A 124 5.09 1.97 10.04
CA LEU A 124 4.91 0.51 10.12
C LEU A 124 5.18 -0.14 8.76
N HIS A 125 4.75 0.47 7.65
CA HIS A 125 5.03 -0.01 6.30
C HIS A 125 6.55 -0.01 6.03
N ALA A 126 7.24 1.08 6.32
CA ALA A 126 8.69 1.15 6.19
C ALA A 126 9.41 0.09 7.03
N ALA A 127 8.91 -0.20 8.25
CA ALA A 127 9.45 -1.26 9.09
C ALA A 127 9.26 -2.65 8.46
N PHE A 128 8.10 -2.96 7.87
CA PHE A 128 7.89 -4.20 7.13
C PHE A 128 8.83 -4.31 5.92
N ASN A 129 9.00 -3.24 5.16
CA ASN A 129 9.93 -3.22 4.04
C ASN A 129 11.37 -3.44 4.49
N LEU A 130 11.79 -2.83 5.62
CA LEU A 130 13.12 -3.04 6.19
C LEU A 130 13.33 -4.51 6.59
N VAL A 131 12.38 -5.11 7.30
CA VAL A 131 12.45 -6.53 7.70
C VAL A 131 12.50 -7.43 6.46
N TRP A 132 11.71 -7.11 5.43
CA TRP A 132 11.75 -7.85 4.17
C TRP A 132 13.10 -7.76 3.48
N LEU A 133 13.66 -6.56 3.35
CA LEU A 133 14.94 -6.32 2.66
C LEU A 133 16.14 -6.93 3.40
N THR A 134 16.10 -6.96 4.74
CA THR A 134 17.26 -7.37 5.56
C THR A 134 17.18 -8.80 6.08
N GLY A 135 15.99 -9.41 6.13
CA GLY A 135 15.79 -10.71 6.78
C GLY A 135 14.96 -11.68 5.96
N VAL A 136 13.65 -11.51 5.96
CA VAL A 136 12.70 -12.51 5.44
C VAL A 136 12.85 -12.74 3.94
N GLY A 137 13.02 -11.69 3.15
CA GLY A 137 13.16 -11.78 1.69
C GLY A 137 14.33 -12.68 1.27
N PRO A 138 15.56 -12.40 1.71
CA PRO A 138 16.73 -13.24 1.41
C PRO A 138 16.61 -14.69 1.87
N LEU A 139 15.97 -14.95 3.02
CA LEU A 139 15.76 -16.31 3.55
C LEU A 139 14.74 -17.08 2.71
N LEU A 140 13.64 -16.46 2.32
CA LEU A 140 12.62 -17.08 1.45
C LEU A 140 13.19 -17.43 0.07
N VAL A 141 13.97 -16.53 -0.53
CA VAL A 141 14.63 -16.81 -1.83
C VAL A 141 15.57 -18.03 -1.75
N ARG A 142 16.27 -18.20 -0.62
CA ARG A 142 17.14 -19.37 -0.41
C ARG A 142 16.37 -20.66 -0.17
N ALA A 143 15.19 -20.60 0.45
CA ALA A 143 14.40 -21.79 0.78
C ALA A 143 13.60 -22.35 -0.43
N ILE A 144 13.39 -21.54 -1.48
CA ILE A 144 12.62 -21.90 -2.68
C ILE A 144 13.53 -22.38 -3.83
N ARG A 145 14.83 -22.11 -3.74
CA ARG A 145 15.87 -22.63 -4.67
C ARG A 145 16.38 -23.99 -4.24
#